data_987c23384652221b8c77e6932c400e88
#
_entry.id   987c23384652221b8c77e6932c400e88
#
_cell.length_a   1.000
_cell.length_b   1.000
_cell.length_c   1.000
_cell.angle_alpha   90.00
_cell.angle_beta   90.00
_cell.angle_gamma   90.00
#
_symmetry.space_group_name_H-M   'P 1'
#
loop_
_entity.id
_entity.type
_entity.pdbx_description
1 polymer ?
#
loop_
_entity_poly.entity_id
_entity_poly.type
_entity_poly.pdbx_seq_one_letter_code
_entity_poly.pdbx_strand_id
1 'polypeptide(L)'
;MQLLTDELKNKIIKALKLEEVTPADIKDDEPLFGAGLGLDSIDALDLVSMLERDYGVLIQDMEVARQAFASYRSLEEFVQRHRQ
;
A
#
# COMPACT_ATOMS: atom_id res chain seq x y z
N MET A 1 4.35 15.12 12.13
CA MET A 1 4.05 13.77 12.60
C MET A 1 3.80 12.86 11.45
N GLN A 2 4.49 11.76 11.42
CA GLN A 2 4.40 10.82 10.31
C GLN A 2 3.63 9.57 10.70
N LEU A 3 2.52 9.76 11.36
CA LEU A 3 1.74 8.62 11.82
C LEU A 3 1.16 7.80 10.68
N LEU A 4 0.79 8.46 9.57
CA LEU A 4 0.24 7.73 8.45
C LEU A 4 1.27 6.78 7.84
N THR A 5 2.52 7.22 7.74
CA THR A 5 3.57 6.39 7.16
C THR A 5 3.72 5.09 7.92
N ASP A 6 3.88 5.16 9.23
CA ASP A 6 4.04 3.96 10.04
C ASP A 6 2.78 3.12 10.04
N GLU A 7 1.65 3.77 10.20
CA GLU A 7 0.37 3.07 10.23
C GLU A 7 0.12 2.34 8.92
N LEU A 8 0.33 3.00 7.79
CA LEU A 8 0.07 2.40 6.50
C LEU A 8 1.00 1.23 6.23
N LYS A 9 2.28 1.37 6.56
CA LYS A 9 3.21 0.28 6.38
C LYS A 9 2.81 -0.93 7.21
N ASN A 10 2.39 -0.71 8.45
CA ASN A 10 1.94 -1.82 9.29
C ASN A 10 0.68 -2.46 8.74
N LYS A 11 -0.23 -1.66 8.19
CA LYS A 11 -1.45 -2.23 7.61
C LYS A 11 -1.16 -3.04 6.37
N ILE A 12 -0.20 -2.63 5.56
CA ILE A 12 0.23 -3.41 4.41
C ILE A 12 0.78 -4.76 4.86
N ILE A 13 1.65 -4.73 5.84
CA ILE A 13 2.25 -5.96 6.37
C ILE A 13 1.17 -6.90 6.91
N LYS A 14 0.23 -6.36 7.63
CA LYS A 14 -0.87 -7.17 8.18
C LYS A 14 -1.78 -7.71 7.09
N ALA A 15 -2.14 -6.87 6.14
CA ALA A 15 -3.08 -7.26 5.10
C ALA A 15 -2.52 -8.39 4.26
N LEU A 16 -1.21 -8.36 4.01
CA LEU A 16 -0.55 -9.34 3.16
C LEU A 16 0.14 -10.44 3.95
N LYS A 17 0.03 -10.39 5.28
CA LYS A 17 0.63 -11.39 6.17
C LYS A 17 2.13 -11.55 5.94
N LEU A 18 2.82 -10.42 5.82
CA LEU A 18 4.25 -10.41 5.56
C LEU A 18 5.00 -10.51 6.89
N GLU A 19 5.09 -11.71 7.41
CA GLU A 19 5.59 -11.91 8.77
C GLU A 19 7.06 -11.55 8.95
N GLU A 20 7.83 -11.63 7.88
CA GLU A 20 9.26 -11.35 7.95
C GLU A 20 9.61 -9.93 7.55
N VAL A 21 8.61 -9.12 7.25
CA VAL A 21 8.82 -7.75 6.81
C VAL A 21 8.43 -6.80 7.93
N THR A 22 9.29 -5.83 8.19
CA THR A 22 9.00 -4.77 9.15
C THR A 22 8.76 -3.46 8.41
N PRO A 23 8.16 -2.45 9.06
CA PRO A 23 7.99 -1.16 8.38
C PRO A 23 9.31 -0.58 7.86
N ALA A 24 10.42 -0.85 8.54
CA ALA A 24 11.71 -0.37 8.09
C ALA A 24 12.16 -1.02 6.78
N ASP A 25 11.62 -2.18 6.47
CA ASP A 25 11.96 -2.87 5.22
C ASP A 25 11.22 -2.30 4.03
N ILE A 26 10.16 -1.52 4.26
CA ILE A 26 9.41 -0.90 3.18
C ILE A 26 9.99 0.49 2.94
N LYS A 27 10.72 0.61 1.84
CA LYS A 27 11.36 1.88 1.50
C LYS A 27 10.41 2.75 0.69
N ASP A 28 10.49 4.06 0.92
CA ASP A 28 9.53 4.99 0.32
C ASP A 28 9.56 4.96 -1.21
N ASP A 29 10.74 4.82 -1.79
CA ASP A 29 10.87 4.90 -3.24
C ASP A 29 10.90 3.54 -3.93
N GLU A 30 10.79 2.46 -3.18
CA GLU A 30 10.82 1.13 -3.78
C GLU A 30 9.46 0.73 -4.32
N PRO A 31 9.44 0.05 -5.46
CA PRO A 31 8.18 -0.48 -5.98
C PRO A 31 7.58 -1.47 -4.99
N LEU A 32 6.26 -1.53 -4.95
CA LEU A 32 5.58 -2.53 -4.13
C LEU A 32 5.51 -3.87 -4.85
N PHE A 33 5.52 -3.87 -6.17
CA PHE A 33 5.42 -5.09 -6.96
C PHE A 33 6.74 -5.40 -7.64
N GLY A 34 6.90 -6.65 -8.00
CA GLY A 34 8.08 -7.08 -8.72
C GLY A 34 9.33 -6.99 -7.86
N ALA A 35 10.26 -6.13 -8.26
CA ALA A 35 11.56 -6.06 -7.61
C ALA A 35 11.52 -5.57 -6.16
N GLY A 36 10.48 -4.84 -5.78
CA GLY A 36 10.37 -4.33 -4.41
C GLY A 36 9.99 -5.43 -3.43
N LEU A 37 8.74 -5.37 -2.95
CA LEU A 37 8.25 -6.38 -2.02
C LEU A 37 7.88 -7.69 -2.71
N GLY A 38 7.88 -7.72 -4.03
CA GLY A 38 7.55 -8.93 -4.75
C GLY A 38 6.07 -9.26 -4.77
N LEU A 39 5.24 -8.27 -4.64
CA LEU A 39 3.79 -8.47 -4.60
C LEU A 39 3.25 -8.77 -6.00
N ASP A 40 2.11 -9.46 -6.05
CA ASP A 40 1.48 -9.80 -7.33
C ASP A 40 0.05 -9.24 -7.37
N SER A 41 -0.70 -9.65 -8.40
CA SER A 41 -2.05 -9.11 -8.60
C SER A 41 -3.00 -9.46 -7.45
N ILE A 42 -2.83 -10.63 -6.86
CA ILE A 42 -3.67 -11.04 -5.74
C ILE A 42 -3.40 -10.16 -4.54
N ASP A 43 -2.11 -9.86 -4.31
CA ASP A 43 -1.75 -8.96 -3.22
C ASP A 43 -2.33 -7.57 -3.44
N ALA A 44 -2.37 -7.12 -4.70
CA ALA A 44 -2.97 -5.82 -4.98
C ALA A 44 -4.44 -5.78 -4.59
N LEU A 45 -5.17 -6.87 -4.82
CA LEU A 45 -6.58 -6.92 -4.43
C LEU A 45 -6.74 -6.82 -2.91
N ASP A 46 -5.86 -7.48 -2.19
CA ASP A 46 -5.90 -7.40 -0.73
C ASP A 46 -5.63 -5.97 -0.26
N LEU A 47 -4.68 -5.29 -0.89
CA LEU A 47 -4.41 -3.90 -0.55
C LEU A 47 -5.58 -2.99 -0.87
N VAL A 48 -6.21 -3.19 -2.03
CA VAL A 48 -7.37 -2.39 -2.39
C VAL A 48 -8.48 -2.56 -1.34
N SER A 49 -8.74 -3.79 -0.94
CA SER A 49 -9.75 -4.07 0.08
C SER A 49 -9.41 -3.40 1.40
N MET A 50 -8.15 -3.45 1.79
CA MET A 50 -7.73 -2.84 3.04
C MET A 50 -7.90 -1.33 3.00
N LEU A 51 -7.53 -0.70 1.89
CA LEU A 51 -7.65 0.74 1.76
C LEU A 51 -9.09 1.19 1.82
N GLU A 52 -10.00 0.43 1.21
CA GLU A 52 -11.41 0.75 1.28
C GLU A 52 -11.93 0.62 2.70
N ARG A 53 -11.59 -0.48 3.36
CA ARG A 53 -12.11 -0.76 4.69
C ARG A 53 -11.56 0.20 5.74
N ASP A 54 -10.26 0.45 5.69
CA ASP A 54 -9.59 1.17 6.77
C ASP A 54 -9.47 2.67 6.54
N TYR A 55 -9.49 3.10 5.29
CA TYR A 55 -9.30 4.53 4.96
C TYR A 55 -10.44 5.11 4.13
N GLY A 56 -11.38 4.29 3.71
CA GLY A 56 -12.44 4.77 2.84
C GLY A 56 -11.97 5.14 1.45
N VAL A 57 -10.82 4.60 1.04
CA VAL A 57 -10.26 4.89 -0.27
C VAL A 57 -10.75 3.85 -1.28
N LEU A 58 -11.46 4.32 -2.30
CA LEU A 58 -12.00 3.43 -3.32
C LEU A 58 -11.14 3.47 -4.57
N ILE A 59 -10.68 2.30 -5.01
CA ILE A 59 -9.93 2.17 -6.24
C ILE A 59 -10.76 1.27 -7.15
N GLN A 60 -11.36 1.88 -8.17
CA GLN A 60 -12.29 1.16 -9.05
C GLN A 60 -11.66 0.76 -10.38
N ASP A 61 -10.44 1.20 -10.63
CA ASP A 61 -9.78 1.01 -11.91
C ASP A 61 -8.39 0.45 -11.66
N MET A 62 -8.06 -0.66 -12.32
CA MET A 62 -6.74 -1.26 -12.14
C MET A 62 -5.60 -0.34 -12.60
N GLU A 63 -5.90 0.54 -13.55
CA GLU A 63 -4.90 1.50 -13.98
C GLU A 63 -4.55 2.46 -12.86
N VAL A 64 -5.56 2.92 -12.14
CA VAL A 64 -5.34 3.77 -10.98
C VAL A 64 -4.57 3.01 -9.89
N ALA A 65 -4.92 1.73 -9.70
CA ALA A 65 -4.24 0.92 -8.71
C ALA A 65 -2.76 0.77 -9.04
N ARG A 66 -2.43 0.54 -10.30
CA ARG A 66 -1.04 0.41 -10.71
C ARG A 66 -0.25 1.68 -10.42
N GLN A 67 -0.84 2.82 -10.71
CA GLN A 67 -0.17 4.09 -10.46
C GLN A 67 0.00 4.34 -8.97
N ALA A 68 -1.03 4.05 -8.20
CA ALA A 68 -0.96 4.25 -6.75
C ALA A 68 0.08 3.33 -6.12
N PHE A 69 0.17 2.10 -6.61
CA PHE A 69 1.05 1.08 -6.03
C PHE A 69 2.43 1.05 -6.68
N ALA A 70 2.77 2.04 -7.49
CA ALA A 70 4.07 2.06 -8.16
C ALA A 70 5.22 2.11 -7.16
N SER A 71 5.02 2.79 -6.03
CA SER A 71 5.98 2.79 -4.94
C SER A 71 5.21 3.02 -3.65
N TYR A 72 5.87 2.81 -2.52
CA TYR A 72 5.21 3.10 -1.26
C TYR A 72 4.84 4.59 -1.18
N ARG A 73 5.74 5.46 -1.62
CA ARG A 73 5.49 6.90 -1.57
C ARG A 73 4.26 7.27 -2.37
N SER A 74 4.11 6.73 -3.58
CA SER A 74 2.95 7.07 -4.39
C SER A 74 1.67 6.53 -3.75
N LEU A 75 1.72 5.38 -3.11
CA LEU A 75 0.57 4.85 -2.39
C LEU A 75 0.20 5.75 -1.22
N GLU A 76 1.19 6.18 -0.45
CA GLU A 76 0.94 7.05 0.68
C GLU A 76 0.29 8.36 0.23
N GLU A 77 0.81 8.94 -0.83
CA GLU A 77 0.24 10.18 -1.36
C GLU A 77 -1.18 9.98 -1.84
N PHE A 78 -1.42 8.86 -2.50
CA PHE A 78 -2.77 8.55 -2.98
C PHE A 78 -3.74 8.44 -1.81
N VAL A 79 -3.35 7.74 -0.77
CA VAL A 79 -4.20 7.57 0.41
C VAL A 79 -4.48 8.93 1.07
N GLN A 80 -3.45 9.77 1.20
CA GLN A 80 -3.63 11.07 1.82
C GLN A 80 -4.61 11.94 1.06
N ARG A 81 -4.63 11.82 -0.26
CA ARG A 81 -5.53 12.62 -1.09
C ARG A 81 -6.96 12.14 -1.05
N HIS A 82 -7.16 10.85 -0.85
CA HIS A 82 -8.48 10.25 -1.03
C HIS A 82 -9.10 9.69 0.24
N ARG A 83 -8.39 9.71 1.35
CA ARG A 83 -8.94 9.14 2.58
C ARG A 83 -10.12 9.95 3.08
N GLN A 84 -11.05 9.26 3.71
CA GLN A 84 -12.25 9.89 4.26
C GLN A 84 -12.01 10.39 5.68
#